data_0074f48fad34a9ff879a24b24bd1fe0b
#
_entry.id   0074f48fad34a9ff879a24b24bd1fe0b
#
_cell.length_a   1.000
_cell.length_b   1.000
_cell.length_c   1.000
_cell.angle_alpha   90.00
_cell.angle_beta   90.00
_cell.angle_gamma   90.00
#
_symmetry.space_group_name_H-M   'P 1'
#
loop_
_entity.id
_entity.type
_entity.pdbx_description
1 polymer ?
#
loop_
_entity_poly.entity_id
_entity_poly.type
_entity_poly.pdbx_seq_one_letter_code
_entity_poly.pdbx_strand_id
1 'polypeptide(L)'
;NTAKVPNASPTAASAGSDLNGMAAQAAAREIKRRMTAFAAEAHGVAPEAVRFRNGEVSVGDATMSFADLAKKCRQGRVQLSHAGFYKTPEIHWDRAARRGKPFLYYAYGAACAEVAIDSLTGENKVLRVDIRHDAGRSLNPALDIGQIEGGFIQGMGWLTTEELVFDARGRLATHAPSTYKIPVSSDAPKDFRVTLHDEPNRANAIHRSKAVGEPPLMLAISVYSALVDALHSIAPGRQVSLDAPATPERVLRAAEALKSA
;
A
#
# COMPACT_ATOMS: atom_id res chain seq x y z
N ASN A 1 -13.72 11.41 -20.41
CA ASN A 1 -13.01 12.65 -20.68
C ASN A 1 -12.47 13.23 -19.37
N THR A 2 -11.16 13.25 -19.22
CA THR A 2 -10.44 13.71 -18.02
C THR A 2 -10.71 15.18 -17.65
N ALA A 3 -11.12 16.00 -18.62
CA ALA A 3 -11.52 17.40 -18.38
C ALA A 3 -12.80 17.55 -17.56
N LYS A 4 -13.55 16.46 -17.34
CA LYS A 4 -14.83 16.47 -16.62
C LYS A 4 -14.74 15.89 -15.19
N VAL A 5 -13.55 15.66 -14.67
CA VAL A 5 -13.35 15.17 -13.30
C VAL A 5 -13.05 16.37 -12.40
N PRO A 6 -14.04 16.92 -11.72
CA PRO A 6 -13.84 18.07 -10.85
C PRO A 6 -13.14 17.65 -9.57
N ASN A 7 -12.24 18.50 -9.08
CA ASN A 7 -11.65 18.40 -7.74
C ASN A 7 -11.02 17.04 -7.41
N ALA A 8 -10.46 16.37 -8.42
CA ALA A 8 -9.74 15.13 -8.23
C ALA A 8 -8.27 15.42 -7.91
N SER A 9 -7.76 14.80 -6.87
CA SER A 9 -6.32 14.80 -6.58
C SER A 9 -5.61 13.69 -7.37
N PRO A 10 -4.29 13.80 -7.60
CA PRO A 10 -3.53 12.69 -8.16
C PRO A 10 -3.58 11.47 -7.22
N THR A 11 -3.53 10.27 -7.77
CA THR A 11 -3.34 9.05 -6.98
C THR A 11 -1.91 9.02 -6.50
N ALA A 12 -1.72 9.18 -5.19
CA ALA A 12 -0.42 9.19 -4.52
C ALA A 12 -0.57 8.63 -3.11
N ALA A 13 0.53 8.26 -2.46
CA ALA A 13 0.59 7.74 -1.09
C ALA A 13 -0.35 6.53 -0.85
N SER A 14 -0.58 5.72 -1.89
CA SER A 14 -1.49 4.55 -1.85
C SER A 14 -2.91 4.86 -1.35
N ALA A 15 -3.36 6.11 -1.50
CA ALA A 15 -4.62 6.61 -0.95
C ALA A 15 -5.85 6.35 -1.86
N GLY A 16 -5.69 5.64 -2.98
CA GLY A 16 -6.76 5.41 -3.96
C GLY A 16 -7.98 4.71 -3.37
N SER A 17 -7.78 3.65 -2.59
CA SER A 17 -8.87 2.94 -1.91
C SER A 17 -9.58 3.83 -0.90
N ASP A 18 -8.85 4.64 -0.13
CA ASP A 18 -9.44 5.55 0.86
C ASP A 18 -10.26 6.64 0.18
N LEU A 19 -9.62 7.44 -0.69
CA LEU A 19 -10.26 8.63 -1.26
C LEU A 19 -11.37 8.25 -2.25
N ASN A 20 -11.03 7.43 -3.24
CA ASN A 20 -11.99 7.05 -4.29
C ASN A 20 -13.02 6.04 -3.75
N GLY A 21 -12.60 5.11 -2.89
CA GLY A 21 -13.51 4.15 -2.26
C GLY A 21 -14.55 4.82 -1.37
N MET A 22 -14.14 5.75 -0.53
CA MET A 22 -15.06 6.51 0.33
C MET A 22 -15.98 7.45 -0.48
N ALA A 23 -15.47 8.06 -1.55
CA ALA A 23 -16.28 8.88 -2.44
C ALA A 23 -17.33 8.03 -3.19
N ALA A 24 -16.94 6.87 -3.71
CA ALA A 24 -17.86 5.92 -4.33
C ALA A 24 -18.91 5.41 -3.33
N GLN A 25 -18.51 5.11 -2.10
CA GLN A 25 -19.41 4.70 -1.03
C GLN A 25 -20.42 5.82 -0.70
N ALA A 26 -19.98 7.08 -0.65
CA ALA A 26 -20.86 8.22 -0.41
C ALA A 26 -21.92 8.35 -1.52
N ALA A 27 -21.52 8.22 -2.80
CA ALA A 27 -22.45 8.22 -3.92
C ALA A 27 -23.46 7.06 -3.83
N ALA A 28 -22.98 5.85 -3.58
CA ALA A 28 -23.83 4.67 -3.47
C ALA A 28 -24.83 4.75 -2.30
N ARG A 29 -24.38 5.27 -1.16
CA ARG A 29 -25.28 5.50 0.01
C ARG A 29 -26.40 6.47 -0.29
N GLU A 30 -26.12 7.56 -1.01
CA GLU A 30 -27.14 8.54 -1.35
C GLU A 30 -28.16 7.96 -2.34
N ILE A 31 -27.71 7.23 -3.36
CA ILE A 31 -28.62 6.54 -4.29
C ILE A 31 -29.48 5.52 -3.53
N LYS A 32 -28.86 4.71 -2.68
CA LYS A 32 -29.57 3.73 -1.84
C LYS A 32 -30.60 4.40 -0.93
N ARG A 33 -30.28 5.52 -0.31
CA ARG A 33 -31.21 6.29 0.53
C ARG A 33 -32.46 6.71 -0.24
N ARG A 34 -32.30 7.21 -1.48
CA ARG A 34 -33.42 7.61 -2.34
C ARG A 34 -34.27 6.40 -2.74
N MET A 35 -33.66 5.29 -3.13
CA MET A 35 -34.37 4.05 -3.46
C MET A 35 -35.10 3.49 -2.25
N THR A 36 -34.52 3.55 -1.07
CA THR A 36 -35.14 3.13 0.20
C THR A 36 -36.38 3.99 0.49
N ALA A 37 -36.25 5.31 0.40
CA ALA A 37 -37.39 6.22 0.65
C ALA A 37 -38.53 5.94 -0.31
N PHE A 38 -38.25 5.80 -1.61
CA PHE A 38 -39.26 5.48 -2.62
C PHE A 38 -39.97 4.15 -2.35
N ALA A 39 -39.20 3.10 -2.03
CA ALA A 39 -39.77 1.78 -1.76
C ALA A 39 -40.61 1.78 -0.48
N ALA A 40 -40.16 2.45 0.57
CA ALA A 40 -40.90 2.60 1.83
C ALA A 40 -42.23 3.33 1.63
N GLU A 41 -42.23 4.45 0.92
CA GLU A 41 -43.44 5.21 0.59
C GLU A 41 -44.42 4.39 -0.25
N ALA A 42 -43.96 3.72 -1.29
CA ALA A 42 -44.75 2.89 -2.19
C ALA A 42 -45.44 1.70 -1.48
N HIS A 43 -44.91 1.23 -0.40
CA HIS A 43 -45.42 0.08 0.38
C HIS A 43 -46.02 0.49 1.74
N GLY A 44 -46.00 1.77 2.11
CA GLY A 44 -46.54 2.26 3.38
C GLY A 44 -45.78 1.74 4.61
N VAL A 45 -44.47 1.54 4.49
CA VAL A 45 -43.63 1.02 5.58
C VAL A 45 -42.55 2.03 5.99
N ALA A 46 -41.93 1.84 7.16
CA ALA A 46 -40.78 2.65 7.57
C ALA A 46 -39.54 2.33 6.72
N PRO A 47 -38.66 3.30 6.45
CA PRO A 47 -37.43 3.08 5.68
C PRO A 47 -36.54 1.95 6.21
N GLU A 48 -36.54 1.70 7.52
CA GLU A 48 -35.79 0.63 8.20
C GLU A 48 -36.29 -0.78 7.84
N ALA A 49 -37.53 -0.90 7.34
CA ALA A 49 -38.09 -2.16 6.84
C ALA A 49 -37.63 -2.51 5.43
N VAL A 50 -36.86 -1.61 4.77
CA VAL A 50 -36.31 -1.84 3.43
C VAL A 50 -34.88 -2.38 3.55
N ARG A 51 -34.67 -3.59 3.08
CA ARG A 51 -33.36 -4.27 3.16
C ARG A 51 -32.89 -4.73 1.78
N PHE A 52 -31.61 -4.47 1.49
CA PHE A 52 -30.94 -4.89 0.25
C PHE A 52 -29.98 -6.04 0.56
N ARG A 53 -30.16 -7.17 -0.09
CA ARG A 53 -29.28 -8.33 0.11
C ARG A 53 -29.20 -9.19 -1.17
N ASN A 54 -27.99 -9.47 -1.64
CA ASN A 54 -27.74 -10.41 -2.75
C ASN A 54 -28.59 -10.19 -4.01
N GLY A 55 -28.76 -8.92 -4.42
CA GLY A 55 -29.56 -8.59 -5.60
C GLY A 55 -31.07 -8.56 -5.37
N GLU A 56 -31.54 -8.82 -4.16
CA GLU A 56 -32.94 -8.74 -3.73
C GLU A 56 -33.17 -7.54 -2.80
N VAL A 57 -34.38 -7.05 -2.78
CA VAL A 57 -34.84 -5.99 -1.89
C VAL A 57 -36.12 -6.43 -1.20
N SER A 58 -36.07 -6.54 0.13
CA SER A 58 -37.23 -6.79 0.98
C SER A 58 -37.82 -5.45 1.43
N VAL A 59 -39.14 -5.31 1.37
CA VAL A 59 -39.90 -4.10 1.76
C VAL A 59 -41.07 -4.56 2.62
N GLY A 60 -40.90 -4.54 3.95
CA GLY A 60 -41.86 -5.23 4.83
C GLY A 60 -41.93 -6.73 4.47
N ASP A 61 -43.13 -7.23 4.18
CA ASP A 61 -43.37 -8.63 3.81
C ASP A 61 -43.20 -8.90 2.30
N ALA A 62 -43.03 -7.84 1.49
CA ALA A 62 -42.83 -7.97 0.06
C ALA A 62 -41.31 -8.13 -0.28
N THR A 63 -41.02 -8.91 -1.35
CA THR A 63 -39.66 -9.05 -1.89
C THR A 63 -39.68 -8.84 -3.40
N MET A 64 -38.69 -8.14 -3.92
CA MET A 64 -38.52 -7.91 -5.35
C MET A 64 -37.02 -7.93 -5.71
N SER A 65 -36.69 -8.09 -7.01
CA SER A 65 -35.32 -7.95 -7.46
C SER A 65 -34.85 -6.49 -7.37
N PHE A 66 -33.51 -6.30 -7.18
CA PHE A 66 -32.92 -4.95 -7.26
C PHE A 66 -33.21 -4.30 -8.61
N ALA A 67 -33.22 -5.06 -9.71
CA ALA A 67 -33.51 -4.57 -11.05
C ALA A 67 -34.95 -4.04 -11.15
N ASP A 68 -35.93 -4.73 -10.58
CA ASP A 68 -37.33 -4.31 -10.56
C ASP A 68 -37.49 -3.04 -9.74
N LEU A 69 -36.86 -2.94 -8.57
CA LEU A 69 -36.88 -1.70 -7.78
C LEU A 69 -36.28 -0.55 -8.57
N ALA A 70 -35.12 -0.75 -9.21
CA ALA A 70 -34.46 0.29 -10.02
C ALA A 70 -35.36 0.77 -11.17
N LYS A 71 -36.09 -0.16 -11.84
CA LYS A 71 -37.08 0.15 -12.88
C LYS A 71 -38.22 0.97 -12.31
N LYS A 72 -38.79 0.57 -11.17
CA LYS A 72 -39.86 1.31 -10.47
C LYS A 72 -39.38 2.71 -10.06
N CYS A 73 -38.19 2.83 -9.48
CA CYS A 73 -37.60 4.12 -9.13
C CYS A 73 -37.43 5.03 -10.34
N ARG A 74 -36.99 4.49 -11.50
CA ARG A 74 -36.89 5.28 -12.74
C ARG A 74 -38.27 5.77 -13.20
N GLN A 75 -39.30 4.90 -13.17
CA GLN A 75 -40.68 5.26 -13.51
C GLN A 75 -41.26 6.31 -12.54
N GLY A 76 -40.93 6.18 -11.25
CA GLY A 76 -41.28 7.15 -10.20
C GLY A 76 -40.39 8.40 -10.18
N ARG A 77 -39.55 8.62 -11.21
CA ARG A 77 -38.67 9.80 -11.37
C ARG A 77 -37.68 10.01 -10.23
N VAL A 78 -37.25 8.93 -9.59
CA VAL A 78 -36.17 8.96 -8.59
C VAL A 78 -34.81 9.13 -9.28
N GLN A 79 -34.01 10.08 -8.83
CA GLN A 79 -32.69 10.29 -9.38
C GLN A 79 -31.74 9.15 -8.93
N LEU A 80 -31.29 8.31 -9.89
CA LEU A 80 -30.42 7.15 -9.69
C LEU A 80 -28.95 7.44 -10.03
N SER A 81 -28.55 8.71 -10.02
CA SER A 81 -27.16 9.13 -10.17
C SER A 81 -26.77 10.11 -9.07
N HIS A 82 -25.51 10.05 -8.63
CA HIS A 82 -24.98 10.99 -7.64
C HIS A 82 -23.45 11.10 -7.77
N ALA A 83 -22.91 12.31 -7.59
CA ALA A 83 -21.49 12.55 -7.47
C ALA A 83 -21.11 12.47 -5.98
N GLY A 84 -20.36 11.44 -5.60
CA GLY A 84 -19.85 11.31 -4.24
C GLY A 84 -18.56 12.11 -4.07
N PHE A 85 -18.39 12.67 -2.89
CA PHE A 85 -17.19 13.37 -2.47
C PHE A 85 -16.77 12.93 -1.08
N TYR A 86 -15.47 12.77 -0.87
CA TYR A 86 -14.90 12.45 0.44
C TYR A 86 -13.80 13.44 0.79
N LYS A 87 -13.91 14.05 1.95
CA LYS A 87 -12.87 14.86 2.58
C LYS A 87 -12.33 14.07 3.76
N THR A 88 -11.03 13.75 3.73
CA THR A 88 -10.39 13.05 4.86
C THR A 88 -10.58 13.86 6.15
N PRO A 89 -11.19 13.27 7.18
CA PRO A 89 -11.47 13.99 8.41
C PRO A 89 -10.21 14.17 9.26
N GLU A 90 -10.27 15.11 10.21
CA GLU A 90 -9.26 15.29 11.27
C GLU A 90 -7.84 15.66 10.82
N ILE A 91 -7.54 15.73 9.54
CA ILE A 91 -6.22 16.12 9.08
C ILE A 91 -6.08 17.65 9.05
N HIS A 92 -4.94 18.13 9.52
CA HIS A 92 -4.56 19.53 9.44
C HIS A 92 -3.04 19.67 9.43
N TRP A 93 -2.53 20.70 8.78
CA TRP A 93 -1.10 20.97 8.71
C TRP A 93 -0.83 22.47 8.62
N ASP A 94 -0.13 23.01 9.59
CA ASP A 94 0.42 24.36 9.55
C ASP A 94 1.80 24.34 8.89
N ARG A 95 1.89 24.92 7.70
CA ARG A 95 3.13 24.94 6.92
C ARG A 95 4.21 25.81 7.55
N ALA A 96 3.83 26.92 8.20
CA ALA A 96 4.76 27.85 8.83
C ALA A 96 5.36 27.24 10.10
N ALA A 97 4.51 26.72 10.98
CA ALA A 97 4.93 26.07 12.22
C ALA A 97 5.46 24.65 12.00
N ARG A 98 5.29 24.05 10.81
CA ARG A 98 5.61 22.65 10.48
C ARG A 98 5.03 21.67 11.48
N ARG A 99 3.79 21.91 11.91
CA ARG A 99 3.09 21.12 12.93
C ARG A 99 1.67 20.80 12.49
N GLY A 100 1.16 19.64 12.94
CA GLY A 100 -0.21 19.22 12.69
C GLY A 100 -0.39 17.72 12.71
N LYS A 101 -1.57 17.28 12.23
CA LYS A 101 -1.92 15.88 12.00
C LYS A 101 -2.13 15.70 10.48
N PRO A 102 -1.06 15.46 9.69
CA PRO A 102 -1.16 15.41 8.24
C PRO A 102 -1.81 14.12 7.72
N PHE A 103 -1.85 13.06 8.55
CA PHE A 103 -2.34 11.74 8.16
C PHE A 103 -3.48 11.28 9.07
N LEU A 104 -4.46 10.57 8.49
CA LEU A 104 -5.59 10.01 9.23
C LEU A 104 -5.15 8.81 10.09
N TYR A 105 -4.25 8.00 9.56
CA TYR A 105 -3.68 6.81 10.20
C TYR A 105 -2.27 6.53 9.67
N TYR A 106 -1.62 5.55 10.26
CA TYR A 106 -0.35 5.00 9.81
C TYR A 106 -0.48 3.50 9.54
N ALA A 107 0.18 3.02 8.48
CA ALA A 107 0.34 1.60 8.21
C ALA A 107 1.66 1.14 8.83
N TYR A 108 1.58 0.32 9.88
CA TYR A 108 2.73 -0.21 10.58
C TYR A 108 3.17 -1.55 10.00
N GLY A 109 4.46 -1.83 10.10
CA GLY A 109 5.01 -3.12 9.73
C GLY A 109 6.31 -3.39 10.45
N ALA A 110 6.65 -4.66 10.55
CA ALA A 110 7.94 -5.13 11.04
C ALA A 110 8.48 -6.17 10.05
N ALA A 111 9.78 -6.13 9.80
CA ALA A 111 10.47 -7.11 8.98
C ALA A 111 11.78 -7.55 9.62
N CYS A 112 12.12 -8.81 9.40
CA CYS A 112 13.41 -9.39 9.74
C CYS A 112 13.97 -10.09 8.51
N ALA A 113 15.23 -9.83 8.19
CA ALA A 113 15.91 -10.43 7.05
C ALA A 113 17.15 -11.22 7.51
N GLU A 114 17.37 -12.36 6.87
CA GLU A 114 18.60 -13.15 6.98
C GLU A 114 19.35 -13.07 5.66
N VAL A 115 20.64 -12.76 5.73
CA VAL A 115 21.51 -12.60 4.56
C VAL A 115 22.79 -13.44 4.68
N ALA A 116 23.39 -13.73 3.53
CA ALA A 116 24.74 -14.23 3.44
C ALA A 116 25.59 -13.28 2.59
N ILE A 117 26.86 -13.07 2.97
CA ILE A 117 27.85 -12.36 2.18
C ILE A 117 29.04 -13.27 1.87
N ASP A 118 29.56 -13.17 0.68
CA ASP A 118 30.89 -13.73 0.35
C ASP A 118 31.95 -12.64 0.59
N SER A 119 32.76 -12.82 1.62
CA SER A 119 33.77 -11.83 2.01
C SER A 119 35.01 -11.79 1.10
N LEU A 120 35.04 -12.60 0.02
CA LEU A 120 36.05 -12.58 -1.02
C LEU A 120 35.60 -11.88 -2.31
N THR A 121 34.34 -11.91 -2.58
CA THR A 121 33.76 -11.32 -3.82
C THR A 121 32.82 -10.14 -3.55
N GLY A 122 32.32 -10.01 -2.31
CA GLY A 122 31.28 -9.05 -1.95
C GLY A 122 29.88 -9.47 -2.38
N GLU A 123 29.72 -10.61 -3.05
CA GLU A 123 28.40 -11.12 -3.42
C GLU A 123 27.56 -11.32 -2.17
N ASN A 124 26.31 -10.88 -2.25
CA ASN A 124 25.38 -11.01 -1.13
C ASN A 124 24.06 -11.64 -1.61
N LYS A 125 23.39 -12.30 -0.70
CA LYS A 125 22.12 -12.96 -0.95
C LYS A 125 21.19 -12.85 0.24
N VAL A 126 19.92 -12.50 -0.03
CA VAL A 126 18.87 -12.59 0.97
C VAL A 126 18.36 -14.02 1.02
N LEU A 127 18.49 -14.67 2.17
CA LEU A 127 18.13 -16.08 2.37
C LEU A 127 16.70 -16.22 2.81
N ARG A 128 16.27 -15.39 3.76
CA ARG A 128 14.95 -15.41 4.37
C ARG A 128 14.47 -14.02 4.72
N VAL A 129 13.17 -13.83 4.61
CA VAL A 129 12.48 -12.61 5.07
C VAL A 129 11.17 -12.99 5.75
N ASP A 130 10.95 -12.45 6.95
CA ASP A 130 9.70 -12.52 7.68
C ASP A 130 9.11 -11.11 7.78
N ILE A 131 7.86 -10.94 7.36
CA ILE A 131 7.13 -9.66 7.43
C ILE A 131 5.80 -9.84 8.15
N ARG A 132 5.50 -8.90 9.05
CA ARG A 132 4.15 -8.68 9.56
C ARG A 132 3.73 -7.25 9.26
N HIS A 133 2.63 -7.07 8.53
CA HIS A 133 2.17 -5.77 8.03
C HIS A 133 0.73 -5.49 8.43
N ASP A 134 0.44 -4.27 8.86
CA ASP A 134 -0.88 -3.79 9.24
C ASP A 134 -1.58 -3.15 8.03
N ALA A 135 -2.40 -3.94 7.34
CA ALA A 135 -3.29 -3.51 6.27
C ALA A 135 -4.69 -3.11 6.77
N GLY A 136 -4.90 -3.03 8.09
CA GLY A 136 -6.23 -2.95 8.67
C GLY A 136 -7.05 -4.19 8.31
N ARG A 137 -8.36 -4.04 8.14
CA ARG A 137 -9.15 -5.11 7.54
C ARG A 137 -8.83 -5.19 6.05
N SER A 138 -8.09 -6.20 5.64
CA SER A 138 -7.73 -6.40 4.24
C SER A 138 -8.96 -6.41 3.32
N LEU A 139 -8.89 -5.65 2.23
CA LEU A 139 -9.94 -5.65 1.20
C LEU A 139 -9.84 -6.89 0.31
N ASN A 140 -8.63 -7.36 0.08
CA ASN A 140 -8.33 -8.59 -0.66
C ASN A 140 -6.97 -9.13 -0.20
N PRO A 141 -6.94 -10.14 0.68
CA PRO A 141 -5.69 -10.64 1.26
C PRO A 141 -4.65 -11.07 0.23
N ALA A 142 -5.06 -11.67 -0.89
CA ALA A 142 -4.13 -12.09 -1.93
C ALA A 142 -3.45 -10.90 -2.62
N LEU A 143 -4.21 -9.84 -2.90
CA LEU A 143 -3.66 -8.61 -3.47
C LEU A 143 -2.79 -7.87 -2.46
N ASP A 144 -3.21 -7.78 -1.21
CA ASP A 144 -2.47 -7.07 -0.17
C ASP A 144 -1.13 -7.75 0.12
N ILE A 145 -1.09 -9.09 0.21
CA ILE A 145 0.16 -9.85 0.31
C ILE A 145 1.06 -9.59 -0.89
N GLY A 146 0.54 -9.67 -2.11
CA GLY A 146 1.33 -9.38 -3.31
C GLY A 146 1.86 -7.95 -3.37
N GLN A 147 1.13 -6.95 -2.85
CA GLN A 147 1.62 -5.57 -2.72
C GLN A 147 2.75 -5.47 -1.70
N ILE A 148 2.66 -6.19 -0.57
CA ILE A 148 3.71 -6.20 0.45
C ILE A 148 4.98 -6.83 -0.09
N GLU A 149 4.87 -7.99 -0.73
CA GLU A 149 6.00 -8.67 -1.37
C GLU A 149 6.65 -7.78 -2.45
N GLY A 150 5.85 -7.21 -3.35
CA GLY A 150 6.34 -6.34 -4.41
C GLY A 150 7.01 -5.07 -3.91
N GLY A 151 6.41 -4.39 -2.92
CA GLY A 151 6.99 -3.21 -2.30
C GLY A 151 8.30 -3.50 -1.58
N PHE A 152 8.39 -4.63 -0.87
CA PHE A 152 9.61 -5.08 -0.22
C PHE A 152 10.73 -5.35 -1.23
N ILE A 153 10.46 -6.10 -2.29
CA ILE A 153 11.46 -6.39 -3.34
C ILE A 153 11.95 -5.11 -4.01
N GLN A 154 11.08 -4.14 -4.25
CA GLN A 154 11.49 -2.83 -4.77
C GLN A 154 12.45 -2.13 -3.80
N GLY A 155 12.14 -2.09 -2.50
CA GLY A 155 13.03 -1.51 -1.51
C GLY A 155 14.35 -2.28 -1.35
N MET A 156 14.33 -3.60 -1.48
CA MET A 156 15.52 -4.44 -1.50
C MET A 156 16.43 -4.05 -2.67
N GLY A 157 15.88 -3.93 -3.87
CA GLY A 157 16.65 -3.49 -5.06
C GLY A 157 17.26 -2.11 -4.86
N TRP A 158 16.47 -1.16 -4.39
CA TRP A 158 16.92 0.20 -4.10
C TRP A 158 18.12 0.23 -3.14
N LEU A 159 18.17 -0.66 -2.15
CA LEU A 159 19.22 -0.69 -1.14
C LEU A 159 20.41 -1.60 -1.52
N THR A 160 20.32 -2.40 -2.60
CA THR A 160 21.36 -3.39 -2.94
C THR A 160 21.89 -3.30 -4.37
N THR A 161 21.02 -3.29 -5.39
CA THR A 161 21.45 -3.47 -6.78
C THR A 161 21.18 -2.26 -7.68
N GLU A 162 20.24 -1.41 -7.31
CA GLU A 162 19.83 -0.26 -8.12
C GLU A 162 20.75 0.94 -7.90
N GLU A 163 21.75 1.09 -8.76
CA GLU A 163 22.75 2.15 -8.66
C GLU A 163 22.61 3.18 -9.76
N LEU A 164 22.58 4.46 -9.38
CA LEU A 164 22.64 5.58 -10.30
C LEU A 164 24.09 6.02 -10.49
N VAL A 165 24.64 5.76 -11.68
CA VAL A 165 26.01 6.15 -12.04
C VAL A 165 25.98 7.29 -13.03
N PHE A 166 26.60 8.41 -12.67
CA PHE A 166 26.77 9.57 -13.54
C PHE A 166 28.22 9.68 -14.04
N ASP A 167 28.40 10.00 -15.32
CA ASP A 167 29.72 10.29 -15.86
C ASP A 167 30.21 11.69 -15.44
N ALA A 168 31.46 12.00 -15.77
CA ALA A 168 32.07 13.30 -15.45
C ALA A 168 31.36 14.52 -16.08
N ARG A 169 30.43 14.30 -17.02
CA ARG A 169 29.61 15.33 -17.66
C ARG A 169 28.20 15.38 -17.08
N GLY A 170 27.91 14.64 -16.02
CA GLY A 170 26.61 14.56 -15.39
C GLY A 170 25.57 13.76 -16.18
N ARG A 171 25.97 12.93 -17.16
CA ARG A 171 25.03 12.06 -17.88
C ARG A 171 24.85 10.76 -17.12
N LEU A 172 23.59 10.33 -16.96
CA LEU A 172 23.28 9.06 -16.33
C LEU A 172 23.72 7.89 -17.22
N ALA A 173 24.66 7.07 -16.74
CA ALA A 173 25.14 5.88 -17.43
C ALA A 173 24.20 4.68 -17.24
N THR A 174 23.53 4.59 -16.08
CA THR A 174 22.59 3.51 -15.73
C THR A 174 21.14 3.90 -16.05
N HIS A 175 20.84 4.16 -17.33
CA HIS A 175 19.54 4.66 -17.81
C HIS A 175 18.70 3.63 -18.57
N ALA A 176 19.11 2.36 -18.56
CA ALA A 176 18.41 1.29 -19.28
C ALA A 176 18.34 0.01 -18.42
N PRO A 177 17.38 -0.91 -18.67
CA PRO A 177 17.27 -2.17 -17.92
C PRO A 177 18.54 -3.03 -17.95
N SER A 178 19.37 -2.88 -18.97
CA SER A 178 20.66 -3.56 -19.08
C SER A 178 21.73 -3.04 -18.12
N THR A 179 21.59 -1.81 -17.64
CA THR A 179 22.58 -1.13 -16.79
C THR A 179 22.03 -0.79 -15.39
N TYR A 180 20.75 -0.46 -15.28
CA TYR A 180 20.06 -0.24 -14.01
C TYR A 180 19.43 -1.55 -13.54
N LYS A 181 19.98 -2.14 -12.48
CA LYS A 181 19.70 -3.52 -12.07
C LYS A 181 18.56 -3.60 -11.04
N ILE A 182 17.32 -3.55 -11.51
CA ILE A 182 16.17 -3.89 -10.66
C ILE A 182 16.20 -5.41 -10.35
N PRO A 183 15.75 -5.84 -9.17
CA PRO A 183 15.66 -7.25 -8.84
C PRO A 183 14.81 -8.03 -9.85
N VAL A 184 15.29 -9.20 -10.21
CA VAL A 184 14.53 -10.16 -11.03
C VAL A 184 13.94 -11.26 -10.14
N SER A 185 13.07 -12.11 -10.67
CA SER A 185 12.37 -13.14 -9.90
C SER A 185 13.29 -14.12 -9.15
N SER A 186 14.52 -14.35 -9.66
CA SER A 186 15.52 -15.18 -8.98
C SER A 186 16.16 -14.51 -7.76
N ASP A 187 16.05 -13.20 -7.62
CA ASP A 187 16.61 -12.44 -6.50
C ASP A 187 15.69 -12.44 -5.28
N ALA A 188 14.43 -12.80 -5.48
CA ALA A 188 13.47 -12.95 -4.39
C ALA A 188 13.95 -14.02 -3.39
N PRO A 189 13.83 -13.78 -2.07
CA PRO A 189 14.17 -14.76 -1.06
C PRO A 189 13.39 -16.06 -1.27
N LYS A 190 14.06 -17.21 -1.16
CA LYS A 190 13.38 -18.51 -1.27
C LYS A 190 12.45 -18.78 -0.10
N ASP A 191 12.76 -18.29 1.08
CA ASP A 191 11.92 -18.30 2.27
C ASP A 191 11.41 -16.89 2.53
N PHE A 192 10.23 -16.58 1.95
CA PHE A 192 9.62 -15.27 2.01
C PHE A 192 8.24 -15.37 2.69
N ARG A 193 8.15 -14.94 3.92
CA ARG A 193 6.98 -15.10 4.78
C ARG A 193 6.32 -13.77 5.05
N VAL A 194 5.13 -13.56 4.52
CA VAL A 194 4.32 -12.36 4.74
C VAL A 194 3.06 -12.71 5.50
N THR A 195 2.80 -12.01 6.59
CA THR A 195 1.59 -12.13 7.40
C THR A 195 0.92 -10.78 7.57
N LEU A 196 -0.39 -10.73 7.44
CA LEU A 196 -1.18 -9.54 7.76
C LEU A 196 -1.45 -9.48 9.27
N HIS A 197 -1.42 -8.27 9.81
CA HIS A 197 -1.91 -8.05 11.18
C HIS A 197 -3.43 -7.95 11.15
N ASP A 198 -4.11 -8.85 11.84
CA ASP A 198 -5.57 -9.02 11.77
C ASP A 198 -6.30 -8.08 12.77
N GLU A 199 -6.12 -6.77 12.58
CA GLU A 199 -6.82 -5.75 13.36
C GLU A 199 -7.43 -4.70 12.42
N PRO A 200 -8.73 -4.39 12.58
CA PRO A 200 -9.36 -3.33 11.79
C PRO A 200 -8.72 -1.98 12.05
N ASN A 201 -8.60 -1.15 11.00
CA ASN A 201 -8.17 0.24 11.18
C ASN A 201 -9.07 0.95 12.21
N ARG A 202 -8.48 1.61 13.18
CA ARG A 202 -9.21 2.40 14.19
C ARG A 202 -9.87 3.63 13.57
N ALA A 203 -9.24 4.21 12.55
CA ALA A 203 -9.83 5.30 11.78
C ALA A 203 -10.96 4.79 10.87
N ASN A 204 -11.88 5.68 10.53
CA ASN A 204 -12.99 5.38 9.62
C ASN A 204 -12.55 5.49 8.15
N ALA A 205 -11.66 4.60 7.73
CA ALA A 205 -11.30 4.38 6.34
C ALA A 205 -12.27 3.40 5.67
N ILE A 206 -12.15 3.24 4.35
CA ILE A 206 -13.01 2.32 3.59
C ILE A 206 -12.94 0.90 4.17
N HIS A 207 -14.06 0.34 4.59
CA HIS A 207 -14.17 -0.97 5.23
C HIS A 207 -13.15 -1.23 6.36
N ARG A 208 -12.59 -0.19 6.98
CA ARG A 208 -11.58 -0.27 8.04
C ARG A 208 -10.24 -0.84 7.55
N SER A 209 -9.94 -0.68 6.26
CA SER A 209 -8.65 -1.02 5.65
C SER A 209 -7.60 0.06 5.89
N LYS A 210 -6.37 -0.23 5.49
CA LYS A 210 -5.26 0.72 5.42
C LYS A 210 -4.58 0.65 4.05
N ALA A 211 -3.85 1.69 3.70
CA ALA A 211 -3.00 1.73 2.51
C ALA A 211 -1.91 0.65 2.57
N VAL A 212 -1.64 -0.02 1.47
CA VAL A 212 -0.70 -1.16 1.41
C VAL A 212 0.40 -0.96 0.35
N GLY A 213 0.16 -0.22 -0.73
CA GLY A 213 1.06 -0.20 -1.88
C GLY A 213 2.47 0.33 -1.60
N GLU A 214 2.62 1.45 -0.88
CA GLU A 214 3.91 2.10 -0.64
C GLU A 214 4.58 1.75 0.71
N PRO A 215 3.86 1.60 1.83
CA PRO A 215 4.49 1.38 3.13
C PRO A 215 5.46 0.20 3.20
N PRO A 216 5.27 -0.93 2.51
CA PRO A 216 6.16 -2.08 2.55
C PRO A 216 7.58 -1.82 2.04
N LEU A 217 7.79 -0.80 1.18
CA LEU A 217 9.11 -0.45 0.65
C LEU A 217 10.12 -0.21 1.79
N MET A 218 9.72 0.48 2.85
CA MET A 218 10.59 0.79 3.98
C MET A 218 10.99 -0.44 4.80
N LEU A 219 10.24 -1.53 4.74
CA LEU A 219 10.56 -2.77 5.44
C LEU A 219 11.85 -3.43 4.91
N ALA A 220 12.24 -3.15 3.67
CA ALA A 220 13.47 -3.65 3.07
C ALA A 220 14.75 -3.05 3.70
N ILE A 221 14.65 -2.01 4.53
CA ILE A 221 15.75 -1.53 5.37
C ILE A 221 16.31 -2.67 6.24
N SER A 222 15.46 -3.67 6.60
CA SER A 222 15.90 -4.87 7.31
C SER A 222 16.99 -5.64 6.56
N VAL A 223 16.98 -5.67 5.23
CA VAL A 223 18.03 -6.30 4.41
C VAL A 223 19.35 -5.54 4.54
N TYR A 224 19.29 -4.22 4.41
CA TYR A 224 20.48 -3.39 4.56
C TYR A 224 21.08 -3.51 5.97
N SER A 225 20.25 -3.51 7.00
CA SER A 225 20.68 -3.70 8.38
C SER A 225 21.31 -5.07 8.59
N ALA A 226 20.75 -6.14 7.99
CA ALA A 226 21.31 -7.48 8.05
C ALA A 226 22.68 -7.57 7.34
N LEU A 227 22.86 -6.85 6.21
CA LEU A 227 24.17 -6.77 5.53
C LEU A 227 25.23 -6.05 6.40
N VAL A 228 24.84 -4.98 7.08
CA VAL A 228 25.72 -4.29 8.05
C VAL A 228 26.10 -5.21 9.21
N ASP A 229 25.13 -5.97 9.74
CA ASP A 229 25.38 -6.93 10.83
C ASP A 229 26.27 -8.08 10.38
N ALA A 230 26.07 -8.62 9.17
CA ALA A 230 26.93 -9.63 8.57
C ALA A 230 28.39 -9.14 8.41
N LEU A 231 28.58 -7.89 7.97
CA LEU A 231 29.91 -7.27 7.91
C LEU A 231 30.52 -7.07 9.31
N HIS A 232 29.72 -6.65 10.27
CA HIS A 232 30.18 -6.49 11.66
C HIS A 232 30.69 -7.81 12.25
N SER A 233 30.19 -8.97 11.82
CA SER A 233 30.69 -10.28 12.26
C SER A 233 32.13 -10.58 11.84
N ILE A 234 32.64 -9.89 10.81
CA ILE A 234 34.05 -10.03 10.36
C ILE A 234 35.02 -9.45 11.38
N ALA A 235 34.68 -8.34 12.02
CA ALA A 235 35.51 -7.68 13.03
C ALA A 235 34.60 -7.09 14.15
N PRO A 236 34.19 -7.94 15.12
CA PRO A 236 33.34 -7.50 16.22
C PRO A 236 33.93 -6.31 16.99
N GLY A 237 33.13 -5.30 17.27
CA GLY A 237 33.55 -4.08 17.97
C GLY A 237 34.10 -2.97 17.06
N ARG A 238 34.25 -3.20 15.77
CA ARG A 238 34.58 -2.16 14.77
C ARG A 238 33.37 -1.55 14.13
N GLN A 239 33.46 -0.28 13.78
CA GLN A 239 32.43 0.41 13.04
C GLN A 239 32.41 -0.06 11.58
N VAL A 240 31.26 -0.49 11.11
CA VAL A 240 31.03 -0.82 9.69
C VAL A 240 30.68 0.46 8.92
N SER A 241 31.38 0.70 7.82
CA SER A 241 31.04 1.74 6.85
C SER A 241 30.58 1.06 5.55
N LEU A 242 29.29 1.14 5.26
CA LEU A 242 28.68 0.61 4.05
C LEU A 242 27.78 1.69 3.44
N ASP A 243 27.98 2.02 2.17
CA ASP A 243 27.13 2.95 1.47
C ASP A 243 25.98 2.22 0.75
N ALA A 244 24.80 2.85 0.73
CA ALA A 244 23.70 2.38 -0.09
C ALA A 244 23.81 2.93 -1.55
N PRO A 245 23.43 2.13 -2.56
CA PRO A 245 23.08 0.71 -2.50
C PRO A 245 24.27 -0.17 -2.15
N ALA A 246 24.05 -1.22 -1.34
CA ALA A 246 25.08 -2.18 -0.92
C ALA A 246 25.45 -3.14 -2.07
N THR A 247 26.03 -2.59 -3.13
CA THR A 247 26.49 -3.38 -4.28
C THR A 247 27.61 -4.34 -3.85
N PRO A 248 27.85 -5.46 -4.58
CA PRO A 248 28.95 -6.37 -4.29
C PRO A 248 30.30 -5.68 -4.11
N GLU A 249 30.60 -4.67 -4.93
CA GLU A 249 31.82 -3.88 -4.81
C GLU A 249 31.90 -3.14 -3.46
N ARG A 250 30.81 -2.51 -3.02
CA ARG A 250 30.79 -1.79 -1.74
C ARG A 250 30.85 -2.73 -0.55
N VAL A 251 30.19 -3.88 -0.63
CA VAL A 251 30.29 -4.94 0.40
C VAL A 251 31.72 -5.48 0.50
N LEU A 252 32.36 -5.75 -0.63
CA LEU A 252 33.77 -6.21 -0.67
C LEU A 252 34.72 -5.18 -0.04
N ARG A 253 34.63 -3.92 -0.46
CA ARG A 253 35.46 -2.83 0.10
C ARG A 253 35.26 -2.67 1.61
N ALA A 254 34.03 -2.77 2.10
CA ALA A 254 33.75 -2.71 3.53
C ALA A 254 34.37 -3.92 4.27
N ALA A 255 34.26 -5.13 3.70
CA ALA A 255 34.84 -6.32 4.27
C ALA A 255 36.39 -6.26 4.33
N GLU A 256 37.04 -5.76 3.27
CA GLU A 256 38.49 -5.57 3.22
C GLU A 256 38.99 -4.53 4.24
N ALA A 257 38.26 -3.41 4.34
CA ALA A 257 38.58 -2.37 5.34
C ALA A 257 38.49 -2.90 6.78
N LEU A 258 37.53 -3.80 7.06
CA LEU A 258 37.40 -4.44 8.36
C LEU A 258 38.54 -5.47 8.67
N LYS A 259 39.07 -6.15 7.63
CA LYS A 259 40.14 -7.12 7.76
C LYS A 259 41.51 -6.46 7.92
N SER A 260 41.72 -5.29 7.30
CA SER A 260 43.02 -4.60 7.23
C SER A 260 43.29 -3.62 8.36
N ALA A 261 42.33 -3.31 9.17
CA ALA A 261 42.42 -2.41 10.30
C ALA A 261 42.48 -3.18 11.63
#